data_280cedc83c9456aad380b63cc0f90c2e
#
_entry.id   280cedc83c9456aad380b63cc0f90c2e
#
_cell.length_a   1.000
_cell.length_b   1.000
_cell.length_c   1.000
_cell.angle_alpha   90.00
_cell.angle_beta   90.00
_cell.angle_gamma   90.00
#
_symmetry.space_group_name_H-M   'P 1'
#
loop_
_entity.id
_entity.type
_entity.pdbx_description
1 polymer ?
#
loop_
_entity_poly.entity_id
_entity_poly.type
_entity_poly.pdbx_seq_one_letter_code
_entity_poly.pdbx_strand_id
1 'polypeptide(L)'
;MKYLKLPFLLLAAFAIFISCNQPEQKAQTNDIAAIGMKWELVSNFTDSGYTARINLVNKNEQQLTDKNWAVFFSIAPSPILPPDKPQPAKLEHLNGDWYKLSPNAGFSLAPGDSIDIFYKATEGRIKETDQPLGIYMVFYDGEGKEERVAKINDYTLIPFTRREQLLRGKADMEAPASAAKTYMENASLSVLKPDQLLPVIPTPAHFSKGRGSFTLAGTSIHYAGSLKNEAEILSERLKEITGKDFTLSEGNAGNKVIYLSVDPSALKEQKAEGYRLSIDEKGIAITGADAAGVFYGVQSLLALIPSSVYLNKSEQAIVPFVTIDDAPRFGFRSVHLDVSRNFQDKETIFRVLDIMAQYKLNHFLLYTSEDEGWRVEIPGLPELTEVGAQRSHVSSIDAPALHPAYGSGPFAYDKGHYGSGYYTRNDYIEILKYAKKHHITVIPELNFPGHARAAIKSMEARYQRLMKDGKEAEANEYRLVDPADKSVYLSAQMFKDNVVNVARESTYRFFLFVVDEFAKMYEEAGLKMEIFHAGGDEVAEGAWTQSPEALELLRQHPEIKDPKNLQTYFFRELLKRLEKKNLEIHGWEEVALTKDASGKYIPNPEFANKKVVPYTWNNLFDYPDLAYQLANAGYNVV
;
A
#
# COMPACT_ATOMS: atom_id res chain seq x y z
N MET A 1 63.50 36.98 29.46
CA MET A 1 63.25 36.57 30.88
C MET A 1 61.80 36.83 31.22
N LYS A 2 61.17 35.86 31.81
CA LYS A 2 59.87 35.79 32.47
C LYS A 2 58.60 35.76 31.58
N TYR A 3 58.06 34.53 31.54
CA TYR A 3 56.76 34.11 31.10
C TYR A 3 55.64 34.70 31.96
N LEU A 4 54.49 35.09 31.32
CA LEU A 4 53.23 35.20 31.99
C LEU A 4 52.20 34.34 31.21
N LYS A 5 51.70 33.29 31.87
CA LYS A 5 50.64 32.40 31.40
C LYS A 5 49.28 33.04 31.71
N LEU A 6 48.43 33.17 30.71
CA LEU A 6 46.99 33.41 30.87
C LEU A 6 46.26 32.08 30.63
N PRO A 7 45.29 31.70 31.48
CA PRO A 7 44.51 30.47 31.27
C PRO A 7 43.35 30.70 30.30
N PHE A 8 43.22 29.82 29.32
CA PHE A 8 42.07 29.70 28.46
C PHE A 8 40.89 29.14 29.28
N LEU A 9 39.84 29.90 29.44
CA LEU A 9 38.53 29.42 29.90
C LEU A 9 37.80 28.78 28.72
N LEU A 10 37.71 27.44 28.72
CA LEU A 10 36.82 26.70 27.86
C LEU A 10 35.39 26.83 28.38
N LEU A 11 34.56 27.62 27.70
CA LEU A 11 33.09 27.53 27.82
C LEU A 11 32.63 26.32 27.03
N ALA A 12 32.38 25.20 27.72
CA ALA A 12 31.67 24.07 27.16
C ALA A 12 30.17 24.44 27.07
N ALA A 13 29.72 24.80 25.88
CA ALA A 13 28.30 24.89 25.58
C ALA A 13 27.76 23.46 25.52
N PHE A 14 27.01 23.04 26.54
CA PHE A 14 26.20 21.84 26.53
C PHE A 14 25.03 22.09 25.57
N ALA A 15 25.20 21.66 24.31
CA ALA A 15 24.08 21.46 23.41
C ALA A 15 23.34 20.20 23.91
N ILE A 16 22.23 20.40 24.60
CA ILE A 16 21.29 19.31 24.91
C ILE A 16 20.63 18.95 23.59
N PHE A 17 21.18 17.94 22.91
CA PHE A 17 20.45 17.20 21.91
C PHE A 17 19.34 16.44 22.64
N ILE A 18 18.12 16.95 22.58
CA ILE A 18 16.93 16.14 22.84
C ILE A 18 16.82 15.21 21.62
N SER A 19 17.55 14.12 21.66
CA SER A 19 17.26 12.94 20.84
C SER A 19 15.89 12.46 21.31
N CYS A 20 14.88 12.54 20.46
CA CYS A 20 13.66 11.77 20.63
C CYS A 20 14.10 10.29 20.63
N ASN A 21 14.28 9.74 21.83
CA ASN A 21 14.40 8.31 22.01
C ASN A 21 13.09 7.69 21.55
N GLN A 22 13.08 7.11 20.36
CA GLN A 22 12.22 5.95 20.12
C GLN A 22 12.53 4.99 21.28
N PRO A 23 11.51 4.43 21.96
CA PRO A 23 11.77 3.45 22.99
C PRO A 23 12.67 2.37 22.38
N GLU A 24 13.84 2.12 22.99
CA GLU A 24 14.69 0.98 22.64
C GLU A 24 13.81 -0.27 22.69
N GLN A 25 13.38 -0.71 21.52
CA GLN A 25 12.69 -1.98 21.39
C GLN A 25 13.72 -3.02 21.77
N LYS A 26 13.49 -3.65 22.94
CA LYS A 26 14.27 -4.83 23.33
C LYS A 26 14.28 -5.76 22.13
N ALA A 27 15.45 -5.96 21.56
CA ALA A 27 15.66 -6.93 20.50
C ALA A 27 15.14 -8.27 21.04
N GLN A 28 13.95 -8.68 20.57
CA GLN A 28 13.46 -10.01 20.86
C GLN A 28 14.51 -10.94 20.28
N THR A 29 15.08 -11.80 21.12
CA THR A 29 16.04 -12.80 20.67
C THR A 29 15.36 -13.61 19.57
N ASN A 30 15.92 -13.61 18.36
CA ASN A 30 15.45 -14.42 17.24
C ASN A 30 15.59 -15.89 17.61
N ASP A 31 14.57 -16.42 18.28
CA ASP A 31 14.54 -17.82 18.64
C ASP A 31 14.23 -18.66 17.39
N ILE A 32 15.05 -19.66 17.13
CA ILE A 32 14.95 -20.55 15.98
C ILE A 32 14.62 -21.95 16.47
N ALA A 33 13.56 -22.52 15.95
CA ALA A 33 13.20 -23.91 16.21
C ALA A 33 14.13 -24.85 15.43
N ALA A 34 14.62 -25.88 16.08
CA ALA A 34 15.37 -26.96 15.44
C ALA A 34 14.38 -27.91 14.70
N ILE A 35 13.67 -27.37 13.72
CA ILE A 35 12.64 -28.05 12.90
C ILE A 35 12.94 -27.80 11.44
N GLY A 36 12.90 -28.87 10.63
CA GLY A 36 12.85 -28.77 9.17
C GLY A 36 11.41 -28.89 8.69
N MET A 37 11.03 -28.09 7.70
CA MET A 37 9.73 -28.17 7.05
C MET A 37 9.87 -28.09 5.55
N LYS A 38 9.21 -29.01 4.83
CA LYS A 38 9.08 -28.92 3.37
C LYS A 38 7.62 -28.83 3.00
N TRP A 39 7.30 -27.97 2.06
CA TRP A 39 5.94 -27.87 1.52
C TRP A 39 5.93 -28.22 0.05
N GLU A 40 4.94 -29.00 -0.37
CA GLU A 40 4.71 -29.42 -1.74
C GLU A 40 3.25 -29.27 -2.11
N LEU A 41 2.98 -28.59 -3.21
CA LEU A 41 1.71 -28.69 -3.90
C LEU A 41 1.66 -30.06 -4.60
N VAL A 42 0.85 -30.99 -4.11
CA VAL A 42 0.73 -32.33 -4.68
C VAL A 42 -0.07 -32.29 -5.99
N SER A 43 -1.22 -31.63 -5.95
CA SER A 43 -2.09 -31.47 -7.12
C SER A 43 -2.98 -30.25 -6.99
N ASN A 44 -3.40 -29.72 -8.14
CA ASN A 44 -4.26 -28.56 -8.28
C ASN A 44 -5.46 -28.95 -9.15
N PHE A 45 -6.67 -28.61 -8.76
CA PHE A 45 -7.92 -28.82 -9.49
C PHE A 45 -8.17 -30.26 -10.00
N THR A 46 -7.54 -31.26 -9.43
CA THR A 46 -7.86 -32.67 -9.74
C THR A 46 -9.24 -33.05 -9.20
N ASP A 47 -9.64 -32.41 -8.08
CA ASP A 47 -10.99 -32.49 -7.52
C ASP A 47 -11.62 -31.09 -7.43
N SER A 48 -12.03 -30.66 -6.23
CA SER A 48 -12.68 -29.38 -5.98
C SER A 48 -11.75 -28.27 -5.50
N GLY A 49 -10.44 -28.50 -5.46
CA GLY A 49 -9.44 -27.58 -4.98
C GLY A 49 -8.02 -28.11 -5.17
N TYR A 50 -7.17 -27.92 -4.16
CA TYR A 50 -5.80 -28.44 -4.17
C TYR A 50 -5.52 -29.39 -3.03
N THR A 51 -4.53 -30.25 -3.24
CA THR A 51 -3.92 -31.10 -2.20
C THR A 51 -2.48 -30.66 -2.01
N ALA A 52 -2.08 -30.48 -0.75
CA ALA A 52 -0.69 -30.17 -0.40
C ALA A 52 -0.15 -31.12 0.65
N ARG A 53 1.17 -31.21 0.73
CA ARG A 53 1.91 -32.00 1.70
C ARG A 53 2.86 -31.11 2.48
N ILE A 54 2.86 -31.27 3.80
CA ILE A 54 3.89 -30.76 4.70
C ILE A 54 4.70 -31.95 5.19
N ASN A 55 6.01 -31.95 4.93
CA ASN A 55 6.94 -32.86 5.57
C ASN A 55 7.61 -32.15 6.73
N LEU A 56 7.37 -32.62 7.95
CA LEU A 56 7.92 -32.05 9.19
C LEU A 56 9.07 -32.95 9.70
N VAL A 57 10.23 -32.37 9.98
CA VAL A 57 11.42 -33.06 10.47
C VAL A 57 11.74 -32.54 11.86
N ASN A 58 11.74 -33.43 12.85
CA ASN A 58 12.14 -33.08 14.24
C ASN A 58 13.67 -33.10 14.38
N LYS A 59 14.29 -31.94 14.44
CA LYS A 59 15.71 -31.74 14.68
C LYS A 59 16.01 -31.37 16.14
N ASN A 60 14.98 -31.29 17.01
CA ASN A 60 15.16 -31.06 18.44
C ASN A 60 15.70 -32.33 19.11
N GLU A 61 16.29 -32.16 20.31
CA GLU A 61 16.66 -33.27 21.19
C GLU A 61 15.46 -33.93 21.87
N GLN A 62 14.32 -33.23 21.92
CA GLN A 62 13.08 -33.69 22.53
C GLN A 62 12.09 -34.21 21.49
N GLN A 63 11.32 -35.20 21.90
CA GLN A 63 10.23 -35.75 21.11
C GLN A 63 9.07 -34.72 20.99
N LEU A 64 8.53 -34.60 19.80
CA LEU A 64 7.26 -33.88 19.59
C LEU A 64 6.09 -34.83 19.85
N THR A 65 5.16 -34.40 20.69
CA THR A 65 3.99 -35.19 21.12
C THR A 65 2.68 -34.48 20.69
N ASP A 66 1.57 -35.08 21.01
CA ASP A 66 0.24 -34.51 20.70
C ASP A 66 -0.14 -33.29 21.56
N LYS A 67 0.76 -32.78 22.42
CA LYS A 67 0.43 -31.69 23.37
C LYS A 67 1.41 -30.52 23.39
N ASN A 68 2.62 -30.68 22.87
CA ASN A 68 3.71 -29.75 23.18
C ASN A 68 4.11 -28.82 22.01
N TRP A 69 3.37 -28.77 20.89
CA TRP A 69 3.72 -27.92 19.78
C TRP A 69 2.51 -27.53 18.90
N ALA A 70 2.64 -26.42 18.20
CA ALA A 70 1.87 -26.10 17.00
C ALA A 70 2.73 -25.26 16.04
N VAL A 71 2.55 -25.44 14.73
CA VAL A 71 3.18 -24.62 13.70
C VAL A 71 2.15 -23.63 13.18
N PHE A 72 2.58 -22.38 13.04
CA PHE A 72 1.79 -21.29 12.49
C PHE A 72 2.44 -20.72 11.23
N PHE A 73 1.64 -20.26 10.30
CA PHE A 73 2.11 -19.59 9.07
C PHE A 73 0.99 -18.78 8.40
N SER A 74 1.40 -17.87 7.53
CA SER A 74 0.50 -17.22 6.57
C SER A 74 0.47 -18.03 5.27
N ILE A 75 -0.72 -18.21 4.68
CA ILE A 75 -0.89 -18.78 3.35
C ILE A 75 -2.13 -18.13 2.71
N ALA A 76 -2.12 -17.93 1.38
CA ALA A 76 -3.26 -17.36 0.68
C ALA A 76 -4.56 -18.05 1.14
N PRO A 77 -5.54 -17.26 1.66
CA PRO A 77 -6.67 -17.83 2.40
C PRO A 77 -7.55 -18.69 1.49
N SER A 78 -7.91 -19.86 2.01
CA SER A 78 -8.95 -20.71 1.42
C SER A 78 -9.50 -21.70 2.46
N PRO A 79 -10.80 -22.05 2.37
CA PRO A 79 -11.42 -23.02 3.26
C PRO A 79 -10.74 -24.38 3.22
N ILE A 80 -10.41 -24.90 4.40
CA ILE A 80 -9.83 -26.25 4.54
C ILE A 80 -10.93 -27.30 4.37
N LEU A 81 -10.66 -28.30 3.56
CA LEU A 81 -11.56 -29.44 3.32
C LEU A 81 -11.20 -30.62 4.23
N PRO A 82 -12.16 -31.49 4.56
CA PRO A 82 -11.86 -32.73 5.27
C PRO A 82 -10.82 -33.57 4.51
N PRO A 83 -9.84 -34.17 5.19
CA PRO A 83 -8.87 -35.04 4.53
C PRO A 83 -9.51 -36.37 4.16
N ASP A 84 -9.02 -37.00 3.06
CA ASP A 84 -9.53 -38.32 2.61
C ASP A 84 -9.22 -39.46 3.58
N LYS A 85 -8.17 -39.30 4.38
CA LYS A 85 -7.71 -40.27 5.38
C LYS A 85 -7.29 -39.56 6.66
N PRO A 86 -7.37 -40.21 7.83
CA PRO A 86 -6.84 -39.64 9.06
C PRO A 86 -5.38 -39.18 8.89
N GLN A 87 -5.08 -37.98 9.36
CA GLN A 87 -3.76 -37.37 9.30
C GLN A 87 -3.14 -37.29 10.70
N PRO A 88 -1.82 -37.30 10.82
CA PRO A 88 -1.15 -37.17 12.12
C PRO A 88 -1.33 -35.79 12.78
N ALA A 89 -1.62 -34.77 11.97
CA ALA A 89 -1.90 -33.41 12.44
C ALA A 89 -3.04 -32.80 11.60
N LYS A 90 -3.68 -31.75 12.11
CA LYS A 90 -4.73 -31.01 11.41
C LYS A 90 -4.31 -29.57 11.15
N LEU A 91 -4.70 -29.05 9.99
CA LEU A 91 -4.57 -27.65 9.62
C LEU A 91 -5.91 -26.95 9.91
N GLU A 92 -5.84 -25.80 10.60
CA GLU A 92 -6.99 -24.97 10.93
C GLU A 92 -6.77 -23.55 10.39
N HIS A 93 -7.79 -22.99 9.75
CA HIS A 93 -7.86 -21.57 9.45
C HIS A 93 -8.25 -20.81 10.73
N LEU A 94 -7.46 -19.81 11.11
CA LEU A 94 -7.73 -19.01 12.30
C LEU A 94 -8.46 -17.71 11.92
N ASN A 95 -7.80 -16.83 11.17
CA ASN A 95 -8.35 -15.54 10.76
C ASN A 95 -7.50 -14.92 9.64
N GLY A 96 -8.09 -14.36 8.61
CA GLY A 96 -7.34 -13.83 7.46
C GLY A 96 -6.50 -14.92 6.77
N ASP A 97 -5.23 -14.65 6.55
CA ASP A 97 -4.27 -15.60 5.98
C ASP A 97 -3.53 -16.46 7.03
N TRP A 98 -3.92 -16.38 8.31
CA TRP A 98 -3.24 -17.02 9.42
C TRP A 98 -3.79 -18.40 9.73
N TYR A 99 -2.91 -19.42 9.69
CA TYR A 99 -3.24 -20.82 9.84
C TYR A 99 -2.42 -21.46 10.97
N LYS A 100 -2.99 -22.50 11.56
CA LYS A 100 -2.39 -23.33 12.62
C LYS A 100 -2.40 -24.78 12.23
N LEU A 101 -1.23 -25.42 12.26
CA LEU A 101 -1.06 -26.87 12.17
C LEU A 101 -0.81 -27.41 13.58
N SER A 102 -1.69 -28.26 14.08
CA SER A 102 -1.61 -28.85 15.42
C SER A 102 -1.65 -30.38 15.36
N PRO A 103 -0.95 -31.09 16.27
CA PRO A 103 -0.95 -32.54 16.31
C PRO A 103 -2.33 -33.10 16.66
N ASN A 104 -2.67 -34.26 16.10
CA ASN A 104 -3.81 -35.06 16.52
C ASN A 104 -3.41 -35.98 17.69
N ALA A 105 -4.42 -36.50 18.42
CA ALA A 105 -4.22 -37.42 19.53
C ALA A 105 -3.34 -38.62 19.12
N GLY A 106 -2.34 -38.92 19.95
CA GLY A 106 -1.39 -39.98 19.68
C GLY A 106 -0.24 -39.60 18.74
N PHE A 107 -0.11 -38.34 18.35
CA PHE A 107 1.05 -37.88 17.60
C PHE A 107 2.34 -38.10 18.36
N SER A 108 3.34 -38.60 17.65
CA SER A 108 4.68 -38.86 18.21
C SER A 108 5.69 -38.76 17.09
N LEU A 109 6.70 -37.89 17.25
CA LEU A 109 7.80 -37.73 16.30
C LEU A 109 9.11 -37.62 17.07
N ALA A 110 9.93 -38.69 17.01
CA ALA A 110 11.20 -38.76 17.73
C ALA A 110 12.26 -37.81 17.15
N PRO A 111 13.29 -37.44 17.90
CA PRO A 111 14.44 -36.71 17.38
C PRO A 111 15.04 -37.38 16.14
N GLY A 112 15.28 -36.61 15.10
CA GLY A 112 15.81 -37.08 13.81
C GLY A 112 14.77 -37.63 12.82
N ASP A 113 13.57 -37.97 13.29
CA ASP A 113 12.50 -38.51 12.43
C ASP A 113 11.77 -37.43 11.63
N SER A 114 11.05 -37.87 10.59
CA SER A 114 10.19 -37.03 9.78
C SER A 114 8.82 -37.66 9.56
N ILE A 115 7.81 -36.80 9.30
CA ILE A 115 6.44 -37.23 9.02
C ILE A 115 5.80 -36.39 7.93
N ASP A 116 5.01 -37.04 7.07
CA ASP A 116 4.21 -36.38 6.05
C ASP A 116 2.78 -36.11 6.55
N ILE A 117 2.31 -34.89 6.34
CA ILE A 117 0.98 -34.42 6.70
C ILE A 117 0.33 -33.88 5.43
N PHE A 118 -0.81 -34.47 5.03
CA PHE A 118 -1.55 -34.03 3.85
C PHE A 118 -2.77 -33.21 4.26
N TYR A 119 -3.07 -32.17 3.48
CA TYR A 119 -4.30 -31.41 3.64
C TYR A 119 -4.89 -31.02 2.28
N LYS A 120 -6.18 -30.73 2.28
CA LYS A 120 -6.93 -30.24 1.13
C LYS A 120 -7.55 -28.88 1.46
N ALA A 121 -7.66 -28.04 0.45
CA ALA A 121 -8.42 -26.79 0.57
C ALA A 121 -9.09 -26.46 -0.75
N THR A 122 -10.09 -25.60 -0.70
CA THR A 122 -10.77 -25.10 -1.91
C THR A 122 -9.86 -24.21 -2.74
N GLU A 123 -10.29 -23.89 -3.94
CA GLU A 123 -9.53 -23.08 -4.91
C GLU A 123 -8.25 -23.74 -5.38
N GLY A 124 -7.44 -23.06 -6.14
CA GLY A 124 -6.17 -23.56 -6.65
C GLY A 124 -4.99 -22.71 -6.19
N ARG A 125 -3.80 -23.27 -6.29
CA ARG A 125 -2.53 -22.56 -6.07
C ARG A 125 -1.81 -22.42 -7.40
N ILE A 126 -1.76 -21.21 -7.94
CA ILE A 126 -1.22 -20.98 -9.29
C ILE A 126 0.16 -20.32 -9.29
N LYS A 127 0.62 -19.90 -8.13
CA LYS A 127 1.92 -19.24 -7.94
C LYS A 127 2.69 -19.91 -6.79
N GLU A 128 4.01 -19.99 -6.91
CA GLU A 128 4.87 -20.44 -5.80
C GLU A 128 4.84 -19.47 -4.61
N THR A 129 4.46 -18.22 -4.83
CA THR A 129 4.22 -17.25 -3.74
C THR A 129 2.99 -17.55 -2.87
N ASP A 130 2.11 -18.45 -3.33
CA ASP A 130 0.94 -18.91 -2.54
C ASP A 130 1.31 -20.00 -1.50
N GLN A 131 2.58 -20.28 -1.30
CA GLN A 131 3.12 -21.19 -0.30
C GLN A 131 2.98 -20.66 1.14
N PRO A 132 3.17 -21.50 2.18
CA PRO A 132 3.32 -21.02 3.55
C PRO A 132 4.49 -20.05 3.71
N LEU A 133 4.25 -18.91 4.37
CA LEU A 133 5.21 -17.85 4.62
C LEU A 133 5.25 -17.50 6.12
N GLY A 134 6.36 -16.91 6.59
CA GLY A 134 6.50 -16.47 7.98
C GLY A 134 6.32 -17.58 9.00
N ILE A 135 6.84 -18.77 8.71
CA ILE A 135 6.58 -20.01 9.43
C ILE A 135 7.27 -19.99 10.78
N TYR A 136 6.55 -20.36 11.83
CA TYR A 136 7.09 -20.47 13.18
C TYR A 136 6.39 -21.56 13.99
N MET A 137 7.02 -21.99 15.06
CA MET A 137 6.49 -22.97 16.00
C MET A 137 6.28 -22.35 17.37
N VAL A 138 5.17 -22.70 18.00
CA VAL A 138 4.89 -22.43 19.42
C VAL A 138 5.03 -23.74 20.16
N PHE A 139 5.82 -23.73 21.22
CA PHE A 139 5.97 -24.85 22.15
C PHE A 139 5.10 -24.60 23.38
N TYR A 140 4.49 -25.67 23.89
CA TYR A 140 3.60 -25.61 25.02
C TYR A 140 4.18 -26.45 26.16
N ASP A 141 3.97 -26.02 27.41
CA ASP A 141 4.29 -26.79 28.62
C ASP A 141 3.29 -27.94 28.85
N GLY A 142 3.48 -28.68 29.93
CA GLY A 142 2.60 -29.81 30.28
C GLY A 142 1.15 -29.42 30.62
N GLU A 143 0.89 -28.14 30.87
CA GLU A 143 -0.44 -27.58 31.18
C GLU A 143 -1.10 -26.95 29.93
N GLY A 144 -0.42 -26.94 28.79
CA GLY A 144 -0.87 -26.36 27.53
C GLY A 144 -0.71 -24.85 27.43
N LYS A 145 0.13 -24.24 28.28
CA LYS A 145 0.48 -22.84 28.22
C LYS A 145 1.64 -22.64 27.24
N GLU A 146 1.59 -21.54 26.48
CA GLU A 146 2.69 -21.15 25.58
C GLU A 146 3.95 -20.85 26.38
N GLU A 147 5.01 -21.62 26.12
CA GLU A 147 6.30 -21.49 26.76
C GLU A 147 7.32 -20.76 25.88
N ARG A 148 7.28 -21.02 24.56
CA ARG A 148 8.28 -20.54 23.63
C ARG A 148 7.71 -20.36 22.24
N VAL A 149 8.03 -19.23 21.60
CA VAL A 149 7.74 -18.95 20.19
C VAL A 149 9.04 -18.87 19.41
N ALA A 150 9.21 -19.66 18.34
CA ALA A 150 10.46 -19.77 17.60
C ALA A 150 10.22 -19.87 16.08
N LYS A 151 11.02 -19.16 15.27
CA LYS A 151 10.92 -19.23 13.80
C LYS A 151 11.40 -20.58 13.27
N ILE A 152 10.80 -21.04 12.18
CA ILE A 152 11.31 -22.18 11.39
C ILE A 152 12.03 -21.59 10.17
N ASN A 153 13.39 -21.59 10.22
CA ASN A 153 14.22 -21.08 9.13
C ASN A 153 14.62 -22.19 8.13
N ASP A 154 14.59 -23.46 8.56
CA ASP A 154 14.87 -24.60 7.68
C ASP A 154 13.59 -25.01 6.94
N TYR A 155 13.25 -24.20 5.93
CA TYR A 155 12.06 -24.38 5.10
C TYR A 155 12.44 -24.55 3.61
N THR A 156 11.77 -25.47 2.94
CA THR A 156 11.96 -25.72 1.51
C THR A 156 10.62 -25.81 0.80
N LEU A 157 10.42 -24.97 -0.20
CA LEU A 157 9.37 -25.12 -1.21
C LEU A 157 9.82 -26.16 -2.24
N ILE A 158 8.99 -27.18 -2.49
CA ILE A 158 9.20 -28.10 -3.63
C ILE A 158 8.64 -27.42 -4.89
N PRO A 159 9.47 -27.16 -5.91
CA PRO A 159 9.04 -26.43 -7.11
C PRO A 159 7.87 -27.10 -7.85
N PHE A 160 7.03 -26.30 -8.47
CA PHE A 160 5.92 -26.77 -9.30
C PHE A 160 6.44 -27.21 -10.68
N THR A 161 6.67 -28.48 -10.85
CA THR A 161 7.25 -29.05 -12.09
C THR A 161 6.32 -30.02 -12.81
N ARG A 162 5.34 -30.57 -12.12
CA ARG A 162 4.39 -31.54 -12.67
C ARG A 162 3.13 -30.85 -13.19
N ARG A 163 2.53 -31.41 -14.24
CA ARG A 163 1.33 -30.83 -14.86
C ARG A 163 0.17 -30.67 -13.87
N GLU A 164 -0.07 -31.66 -13.02
CA GLU A 164 -1.13 -31.64 -12.02
C GLU A 164 -0.97 -30.54 -10.96
N GLN A 165 0.25 -29.99 -10.79
CA GLN A 165 0.52 -28.83 -9.92
C GLN A 165 0.21 -27.50 -10.64
N LEU A 166 0.24 -27.48 -11.98
CA LEU A 166 0.22 -26.27 -12.80
C LEU A 166 -1.17 -25.96 -13.39
N LEU A 167 -2.18 -26.77 -13.11
CA LEU A 167 -3.55 -26.55 -13.56
C LEU A 167 -4.16 -25.31 -12.90
N ARG A 168 -4.80 -24.45 -13.70
CA ARG A 168 -5.55 -23.27 -13.24
C ARG A 168 -7.06 -23.53 -13.16
N GLY A 169 -7.49 -24.73 -13.58
CA GLY A 169 -8.85 -25.22 -13.57
C GLY A 169 -8.91 -26.64 -14.11
N LYS A 170 -10.03 -27.34 -13.90
CA LYS A 170 -10.21 -28.76 -14.31
C LYS A 170 -9.96 -29.03 -15.80
N ALA A 171 -10.29 -28.07 -16.65
CA ALA A 171 -10.18 -28.18 -18.11
C ALA A 171 -8.99 -27.40 -18.67
N ASP A 172 -8.03 -27.01 -17.85
CA ASP A 172 -6.90 -26.21 -18.31
C ASP A 172 -5.97 -27.05 -19.22
N MET A 173 -5.94 -26.68 -20.49
CA MET A 173 -5.09 -27.31 -21.50
C MET A 173 -3.91 -26.43 -21.90
N GLU A 174 -3.83 -25.20 -21.42
CA GLU A 174 -2.77 -24.28 -21.78
C GLU A 174 -1.47 -24.58 -21.04
N ALA A 175 -0.35 -24.34 -21.69
CA ALA A 175 0.94 -24.34 -21.02
C ALA A 175 1.04 -23.16 -20.06
N PRO A 176 1.58 -23.35 -18.84
CA PRO A 176 1.76 -22.27 -17.91
C PRO A 176 2.66 -21.18 -18.47
N ALA A 177 2.44 -19.93 -18.06
CA ALA A 177 3.34 -18.84 -18.38
C ALA A 177 4.73 -19.12 -17.80
N SER A 178 5.75 -18.94 -18.62
CA SER A 178 7.14 -19.10 -18.19
C SER A 178 8.02 -18.06 -18.88
N ALA A 179 9.16 -17.73 -18.27
CA ALA A 179 10.12 -16.83 -18.89
C ALA A 179 10.59 -17.33 -20.26
N ALA A 180 10.78 -18.65 -20.41
CA ALA A 180 11.15 -19.27 -21.69
C ALA A 180 10.04 -19.09 -22.74
N LYS A 181 8.77 -19.31 -22.39
CA LYS A 181 7.63 -19.10 -23.30
C LYS A 181 7.56 -17.64 -23.75
N THR A 182 7.58 -16.70 -22.81
CA THR A 182 7.55 -15.27 -23.11
C THR A 182 8.74 -14.85 -23.99
N TYR A 183 9.93 -15.38 -23.74
CA TYR A 183 11.10 -15.13 -24.59
C TYR A 183 10.89 -15.64 -26.01
N MET A 184 10.38 -16.86 -26.18
CA MET A 184 10.11 -17.45 -27.50
C MET A 184 9.02 -16.70 -28.27
N GLU A 185 7.96 -16.26 -27.60
CA GLU A 185 6.90 -15.44 -28.18
C GLU A 185 7.42 -14.11 -28.70
N ASN A 186 8.42 -13.54 -28.04
CA ASN A 186 9.08 -12.28 -28.41
C ASN A 186 10.34 -12.47 -29.28
N ALA A 187 10.71 -13.72 -29.65
CA ALA A 187 11.94 -14.00 -30.39
C ALA A 187 11.99 -13.36 -31.80
N SER A 188 10.81 -13.01 -32.36
CA SER A 188 10.71 -12.29 -33.64
C SER A 188 10.91 -10.79 -33.54
N LEU A 189 10.93 -10.23 -32.32
CA LEU A 189 11.13 -8.81 -32.11
C LEU A 189 12.58 -8.44 -32.45
N SER A 190 12.75 -7.35 -33.19
CA SER A 190 14.06 -6.79 -33.52
C SER A 190 14.35 -5.55 -32.66
N VAL A 191 15.62 -5.36 -32.32
CA VAL A 191 16.09 -4.12 -31.70
C VAL A 191 16.01 -2.98 -32.70
N LEU A 192 15.22 -1.96 -32.40
CA LEU A 192 15.16 -0.75 -33.23
C LEU A 192 16.50 -0.01 -33.16
N LYS A 193 16.86 0.66 -34.26
CA LYS A 193 18.02 1.55 -34.27
C LYS A 193 17.74 2.76 -33.34
N PRO A 194 18.78 3.34 -32.71
CA PRO A 194 18.60 4.48 -31.78
C PRO A 194 17.87 5.69 -32.39
N ASP A 195 18.01 5.91 -33.70
CA ASP A 195 17.34 6.99 -34.42
C ASP A 195 15.83 6.74 -34.67
N GLN A 196 15.38 5.52 -34.53
CA GLN A 196 13.97 5.08 -34.63
C GLN A 196 13.26 5.09 -33.27
N LEU A 197 13.99 5.21 -32.17
CA LEU A 197 13.41 5.26 -30.82
C LEU A 197 12.91 6.66 -30.51
N LEU A 198 11.72 6.73 -29.91
CA LEU A 198 11.25 7.95 -29.25
C LEU A 198 11.87 7.99 -27.84
N PRO A 199 12.73 8.95 -27.55
CA PRO A 199 13.46 8.97 -26.28
C PRO A 199 12.65 9.48 -25.10
N VAL A 200 11.40 9.94 -25.32
CA VAL A 200 10.52 10.50 -24.28
C VAL A 200 9.33 9.58 -24.07
N ILE A 201 9.14 9.14 -22.83
CA ILE A 201 8.03 8.32 -22.38
C ILE A 201 7.39 9.01 -21.17
N PRO A 202 6.05 9.19 -21.14
CA PRO A 202 5.05 8.87 -22.18
C PRO A 202 5.30 9.59 -23.50
N THR A 203 4.86 8.96 -24.62
CA THR A 203 4.99 9.54 -25.96
C THR A 203 4.29 10.88 -26.05
N PRO A 204 5.00 11.98 -26.38
CA PRO A 204 4.37 13.27 -26.50
C PRO A 204 3.35 13.34 -27.65
N ALA A 205 2.34 14.21 -27.52
CA ALA A 205 1.34 14.40 -28.56
C ALA A 205 1.95 14.86 -29.89
N HIS A 206 2.99 15.70 -29.81
CA HIS A 206 3.76 16.14 -30.98
C HIS A 206 5.25 16.11 -30.69
N PHE A 207 6.01 15.43 -31.54
CA PHE A 207 7.47 15.33 -31.48
C PHE A 207 8.08 15.60 -32.84
N SER A 208 9.00 16.55 -32.92
CA SER A 208 9.71 16.89 -34.16
C SER A 208 11.20 16.97 -33.90
N LYS A 209 12.00 16.20 -34.65
CA LYS A 209 13.47 16.16 -34.55
C LYS A 209 14.10 17.12 -35.55
N GLY A 210 14.97 18.00 -35.06
CA GLY A 210 15.82 18.90 -35.88
C GLY A 210 17.12 18.25 -36.28
N ARG A 211 17.93 18.98 -37.06
CA ARG A 211 19.32 18.60 -37.42
C ARG A 211 20.28 19.30 -36.50
N GLY A 212 21.01 18.56 -35.67
CA GLY A 212 21.98 19.06 -34.73
C GLY A 212 21.71 18.66 -33.30
N SER A 213 22.50 19.19 -32.39
CA SER A 213 22.43 18.89 -30.96
C SER A 213 22.91 20.07 -30.13
N PHE A 214 22.53 20.10 -28.87
CA PHE A 214 22.90 21.10 -27.89
C PHE A 214 23.69 20.44 -26.75
N THR A 215 24.79 21.09 -26.33
CA THR A 215 25.62 20.61 -25.20
C THR A 215 25.20 21.32 -23.92
N LEU A 216 24.83 20.57 -22.89
CA LEU A 216 24.39 21.11 -21.60
C LEU A 216 25.55 21.69 -20.76
N ALA A 217 26.79 21.27 -21.01
CA ALA A 217 27.94 21.73 -20.25
C ALA A 217 28.15 23.24 -20.39
N GLY A 218 28.27 23.94 -19.25
CA GLY A 218 28.54 25.38 -19.20
C GLY A 218 27.27 26.23 -19.43
N THR A 219 26.08 25.65 -19.45
CA THR A 219 24.84 26.41 -19.53
C THR A 219 24.37 26.85 -18.13
N SER A 220 23.62 27.94 -18.06
CA SER A 220 22.87 28.38 -16.88
C SER A 220 21.38 28.15 -17.08
N ILE A 221 20.65 28.05 -15.96
CA ILE A 221 19.21 27.92 -15.96
C ILE A 221 18.62 29.28 -15.60
N HIS A 222 17.84 29.84 -16.51
CA HIS A 222 17.09 31.07 -16.29
C HIS A 222 15.61 30.74 -16.14
N TYR A 223 14.91 31.46 -15.27
CA TYR A 223 13.50 31.21 -15.01
C TYR A 223 12.74 32.51 -14.77
N ALA A 224 11.48 32.53 -15.19
CA ALA A 224 10.58 33.67 -15.03
C ALA A 224 9.66 33.47 -13.81
N GLY A 225 9.53 34.51 -12.99
CA GLY A 225 8.53 34.58 -11.91
C GLY A 225 8.65 33.47 -10.87
N SER A 226 7.54 32.74 -10.65
CA SER A 226 7.38 31.74 -9.59
C SER A 226 7.98 30.35 -9.89
N LEU A 227 8.78 30.19 -10.96
CA LEU A 227 9.35 28.90 -11.40
C LEU A 227 10.66 28.51 -10.71
N LYS A 228 10.92 29.07 -9.53
CA LYS A 228 12.14 28.74 -8.76
C LYS A 228 12.23 27.27 -8.41
N ASN A 229 11.10 26.64 -8.01
CA ASN A 229 11.03 25.22 -7.66
C ASN A 229 11.45 24.34 -8.87
N GLU A 230 10.91 24.60 -10.06
CA GLU A 230 11.18 23.83 -11.28
C GLU A 230 12.64 24.01 -11.72
N ALA A 231 13.20 25.22 -11.56
CA ALA A 231 14.59 25.52 -11.83
C ALA A 231 15.54 24.82 -10.84
N GLU A 232 15.21 24.80 -9.55
CA GLU A 232 15.98 24.08 -8.52
C GLU A 232 15.98 22.56 -8.79
N ILE A 233 14.83 21.96 -9.07
CA ILE A 233 14.73 20.54 -9.43
C ILE A 233 15.56 20.22 -10.66
N LEU A 234 15.46 21.02 -11.71
CA LEU A 234 16.27 20.82 -12.93
C LEU A 234 17.76 20.90 -12.61
N SER A 235 18.19 21.90 -11.83
CA SER A 235 19.61 22.07 -11.45
C SER A 235 20.12 20.88 -10.63
N GLU A 236 19.36 20.45 -9.62
CA GLU A 236 19.69 19.29 -8.78
C GLU A 236 19.83 18.01 -9.62
N ARG A 237 18.86 17.74 -10.49
CA ARG A 237 18.87 16.53 -11.35
C ARG A 237 20.03 16.58 -12.38
N LEU A 238 20.26 17.72 -13.01
CA LEU A 238 21.40 17.87 -13.94
C LEU A 238 22.75 17.70 -13.23
N LYS A 239 22.88 18.21 -11.99
CA LYS A 239 24.07 18.00 -11.16
C LYS A 239 24.27 16.53 -10.82
N GLU A 240 23.21 15.82 -10.43
CA GLU A 240 23.26 14.38 -10.16
C GLU A 240 23.72 13.57 -11.38
N ILE A 241 23.19 13.90 -12.57
CA ILE A 241 23.45 13.18 -13.82
C ILE A 241 24.85 13.50 -14.36
N THR A 242 25.25 14.79 -14.35
CA THR A 242 26.46 15.24 -15.02
C THR A 242 27.64 15.44 -14.09
N GLY A 243 27.41 15.50 -12.77
CA GLY A 243 28.44 15.87 -11.77
C GLY A 243 28.85 17.34 -11.80
N LYS A 244 28.11 18.22 -12.50
CA LYS A 244 28.45 19.66 -12.69
C LYS A 244 27.36 20.54 -12.11
N ASP A 245 27.75 21.69 -11.56
CA ASP A 245 26.82 22.70 -11.08
C ASP A 245 26.20 23.51 -12.23
N PHE A 246 24.92 23.85 -12.11
CA PHE A 246 24.19 24.72 -13.02
C PHE A 246 23.71 25.94 -12.24
N THR A 247 24.17 27.13 -12.66
CA THR A 247 23.81 28.38 -11.99
C THR A 247 22.36 28.75 -12.32
N LEU A 248 21.61 29.19 -11.29
CA LEU A 248 20.26 29.67 -11.40
C LEU A 248 20.23 31.20 -11.49
N SER A 249 19.40 31.75 -12.37
CA SER A 249 19.17 33.19 -12.50
C SER A 249 17.72 33.50 -12.79
N GLU A 250 17.12 34.36 -11.97
CA GLU A 250 15.81 34.90 -12.29
C GLU A 250 15.95 35.98 -13.38
N GLY A 251 15.07 35.94 -14.39
CA GLY A 251 15.05 36.93 -15.47
C GLY A 251 14.98 36.33 -16.87
N ASN A 252 15.23 37.16 -17.87
CA ASN A 252 15.00 36.84 -19.27
C ASN A 252 16.02 35.86 -19.88
N ALA A 253 15.58 35.20 -20.95
CA ALA A 253 16.40 34.30 -21.73
C ALA A 253 17.65 34.99 -22.29
N GLY A 254 18.80 34.32 -22.18
CA GLY A 254 20.05 34.63 -22.91
C GLY A 254 20.28 33.66 -24.06
N ASN A 255 21.40 33.82 -24.75
CA ASN A 255 21.88 32.81 -25.69
C ASN A 255 22.56 31.66 -24.95
N LYS A 256 22.34 30.44 -25.41
CA LYS A 256 22.91 29.20 -24.86
C LYS A 256 22.59 28.95 -23.39
N VAL A 257 21.36 29.23 -22.98
CA VAL A 257 20.81 28.98 -21.64
C VAL A 257 19.66 28.00 -21.72
N ILE A 258 19.26 27.46 -20.57
CA ILE A 258 17.99 26.76 -20.38
C ILE A 258 17.02 27.79 -19.78
N TYR A 259 15.93 28.10 -20.49
CA TYR A 259 14.96 29.09 -20.06
C TYR A 259 13.61 28.46 -19.73
N LEU A 260 13.10 28.74 -18.53
CA LEU A 260 11.80 28.27 -18.04
C LEU A 260 10.81 29.43 -17.98
N SER A 261 9.62 29.26 -18.58
CA SER A 261 8.58 30.29 -18.60
C SER A 261 7.16 29.71 -18.56
N VAL A 262 6.20 30.52 -18.14
CA VAL A 262 4.76 30.23 -18.25
C VAL A 262 4.18 31.17 -19.28
N ASP A 263 3.63 30.62 -20.35
CA ASP A 263 2.87 31.33 -21.38
C ASP A 263 1.86 30.37 -22.04
N PRO A 264 0.62 30.27 -21.55
CA PRO A 264 -0.39 29.42 -22.15
C PRO A 264 -0.66 29.72 -23.61
N SER A 265 -0.50 31.00 -24.05
CA SER A 265 -0.79 31.42 -25.40
C SER A 265 0.20 30.91 -26.44
N ALA A 266 1.42 30.53 -25.99
CA ALA A 266 2.47 29.98 -26.85
C ALA A 266 2.26 28.48 -27.17
N LEU A 267 1.30 27.80 -26.54
CA LEU A 267 1.08 26.36 -26.68
C LEU A 267 0.04 26.06 -27.78
N LYS A 268 0.24 24.91 -28.47
CA LYS A 268 -0.75 24.43 -29.46
C LYS A 268 -2.07 24.06 -28.79
N GLU A 269 -2.01 23.37 -27.66
CA GLU A 269 -3.15 23.06 -26.84
C GLU A 269 -3.02 23.86 -25.52
N GLN A 270 -3.91 24.82 -25.32
CA GLN A 270 -3.95 25.68 -24.13
C GLN A 270 -4.62 24.94 -22.97
N LYS A 271 -4.11 23.74 -22.64
CA LYS A 271 -4.61 22.90 -21.54
C LYS A 271 -3.72 23.05 -20.31
N ALA A 272 -4.30 22.93 -19.14
CA ALA A 272 -3.55 22.80 -17.89
C ALA A 272 -2.49 21.69 -18.02
N GLU A 273 -1.35 21.87 -17.37
CA GLU A 273 -0.21 20.95 -17.38
C GLU A 273 0.44 20.77 -18.78
N GLY A 274 -0.03 21.49 -19.81
CA GLY A 274 0.56 21.46 -21.15
C GLY A 274 1.90 22.17 -21.20
N TYR A 275 2.79 21.76 -22.12
CA TYR A 275 4.11 22.38 -22.29
C TYR A 275 4.60 22.32 -23.74
N ARG A 276 5.53 23.24 -24.06
CA ARG A 276 6.42 23.19 -25.22
C ARG A 276 7.85 23.11 -24.74
N LEU A 277 8.62 22.16 -25.27
CA LEU A 277 10.08 22.09 -25.16
C LEU A 277 10.68 22.36 -26.55
N SER A 278 11.55 23.35 -26.68
CA SER A 278 12.30 23.65 -27.88
C SER A 278 13.79 23.64 -27.60
N ILE A 279 14.55 22.89 -28.40
CA ILE A 279 16.01 22.78 -28.31
C ILE A 279 16.57 23.10 -29.70
N ASP A 280 17.35 24.17 -29.79
CA ASP A 280 18.04 24.59 -31.02
C ASP A 280 19.46 25.16 -30.72
N GLU A 281 20.12 25.77 -31.71
CA GLU A 281 21.43 26.36 -31.54
C GLU A 281 21.47 27.55 -30.57
N LYS A 282 20.33 28.18 -30.28
CA LYS A 282 20.25 29.34 -29.39
C LYS A 282 20.12 28.93 -27.94
N GLY A 283 19.64 27.69 -27.66
CA GLY A 283 19.48 27.19 -26.30
C GLY A 283 18.30 26.21 -26.14
N ILE A 284 17.82 26.12 -24.92
CA ILE A 284 16.70 25.29 -24.53
C ILE A 284 15.63 26.20 -23.95
N ALA A 285 14.40 26.13 -24.48
CA ALA A 285 13.25 26.82 -23.94
C ALA A 285 12.17 25.82 -23.52
N ILE A 286 11.72 25.92 -22.27
CA ILE A 286 10.59 25.15 -21.74
C ILE A 286 9.50 26.16 -21.36
N THR A 287 8.38 26.10 -22.05
CA THR A 287 7.22 26.98 -21.81
C THR A 287 6.04 26.11 -21.40
N GLY A 288 5.47 26.35 -20.23
CA GLY A 288 4.28 25.64 -19.73
C GLY A 288 3.01 26.49 -19.77
N ALA A 289 1.86 25.84 -19.75
CA ALA A 289 0.59 26.49 -19.46
C ALA A 289 0.53 26.99 -18.01
N ASP A 290 1.22 26.30 -17.14
CA ASP A 290 1.39 26.52 -15.71
C ASP A 290 2.71 25.93 -15.23
N ALA A 291 3.01 26.03 -13.93
CA ALA A 291 4.24 25.50 -13.35
C ALA A 291 4.37 23.97 -13.50
N ALA A 292 3.27 23.22 -13.41
CA ALA A 292 3.25 21.78 -13.62
C ALA A 292 3.61 21.42 -15.07
N GLY A 293 3.11 22.17 -16.05
CA GLY A 293 3.51 22.02 -17.46
C GLY A 293 5.00 22.25 -17.65
N VAL A 294 5.58 23.29 -17.04
CA VAL A 294 7.04 23.50 -17.07
C VAL A 294 7.78 22.32 -16.46
N PHE A 295 7.32 21.83 -15.32
CA PHE A 295 7.90 20.65 -14.66
C PHE A 295 7.88 19.40 -15.57
N TYR A 296 6.79 19.15 -16.30
CA TYR A 296 6.72 18.03 -17.25
C TYR A 296 7.60 18.24 -18.49
N GLY A 297 7.80 19.48 -18.90
CA GLY A 297 8.81 19.84 -19.90
C GLY A 297 10.23 19.55 -19.42
N VAL A 298 10.52 19.81 -18.14
CA VAL A 298 11.79 19.44 -17.48
C VAL A 298 11.99 17.91 -17.51
N GLN A 299 10.96 17.12 -17.17
CA GLN A 299 11.06 15.65 -17.24
C GLN A 299 11.37 15.16 -18.66
N SER A 300 10.76 15.80 -19.68
CA SER A 300 11.04 15.49 -21.08
C SER A 300 12.46 15.85 -21.50
N LEU A 301 13.00 16.99 -21.02
CA LEU A 301 14.41 17.34 -21.24
C LEU A 301 15.35 16.31 -20.61
N LEU A 302 15.09 15.89 -19.38
CA LEU A 302 15.90 14.87 -18.68
C LEU A 302 15.88 13.53 -19.42
N ALA A 303 14.73 13.13 -19.96
CA ALA A 303 14.58 11.90 -20.77
C ALA A 303 15.38 11.94 -22.09
N LEU A 304 15.68 13.13 -22.62
CA LEU A 304 16.51 13.28 -23.84
C LEU A 304 18.01 13.11 -23.58
N ILE A 305 18.46 13.11 -22.33
CA ILE A 305 19.87 12.92 -21.98
C ILE A 305 20.23 11.45 -22.21
N PRO A 306 21.30 11.14 -22.96
CA PRO A 306 21.70 9.76 -23.21
C PRO A 306 21.95 8.96 -21.92
N SER A 307 21.52 7.71 -21.90
CA SER A 307 21.71 6.81 -20.75
C SER A 307 23.18 6.60 -20.37
N SER A 308 24.11 6.74 -21.32
CA SER A 308 25.54 6.67 -21.07
C SER A 308 26.01 7.76 -20.09
N VAL A 309 25.40 8.95 -20.12
CA VAL A 309 25.74 10.06 -19.19
C VAL A 309 25.29 9.72 -17.76
N TYR A 310 24.14 9.04 -17.60
CA TYR A 310 23.68 8.55 -16.28
C TYR A 310 24.65 7.51 -15.69
N LEU A 311 25.23 6.68 -16.54
CA LEU A 311 26.20 5.65 -16.13
C LEU A 311 27.61 6.20 -15.92
N ASN A 312 28.00 7.22 -16.72
CA ASN A 312 29.34 7.81 -16.69
C ASN A 312 29.28 9.34 -16.74
N LYS A 313 29.33 9.96 -15.57
CA LYS A 313 29.25 11.43 -15.39
C LYS A 313 30.37 12.22 -16.10
N SER A 314 31.44 11.57 -16.58
CA SER A 314 32.50 12.21 -17.35
C SER A 314 32.14 12.48 -18.81
N GLU A 315 31.09 11.81 -19.32
CA GLU A 315 30.60 12.05 -20.68
C GLU A 315 29.89 13.40 -20.80
N GLN A 316 29.94 13.96 -22.00
CA GLN A 316 29.20 15.20 -22.27
C GLN A 316 27.73 14.93 -22.43
N ALA A 317 26.90 15.61 -21.65
CA ALA A 317 25.46 15.58 -21.80
C ALA A 317 25.06 16.40 -23.05
N ILE A 318 24.81 15.69 -24.16
CA ILE A 318 24.40 16.25 -25.44
C ILE A 318 22.98 15.81 -25.74
N VAL A 319 22.08 16.77 -25.99
CA VAL A 319 20.68 16.53 -26.32
C VAL A 319 20.38 16.90 -27.78
N PRO A 320 19.53 16.17 -28.51
CA PRO A 320 19.22 16.47 -29.90
C PRO A 320 18.39 17.76 -30.02
N PHE A 321 18.48 18.43 -31.16
CA PHE A 321 17.52 19.48 -31.49
C PHE A 321 16.14 18.87 -31.70
N VAL A 322 15.17 19.35 -30.93
CA VAL A 322 13.79 18.87 -30.96
C VAL A 322 12.82 19.99 -30.67
N THR A 323 11.59 19.80 -31.13
CA THR A 323 10.41 20.54 -30.63
C THR A 323 9.38 19.53 -30.18
N ILE A 324 8.92 19.67 -28.94
CA ILE A 324 7.89 18.85 -28.32
C ILE A 324 6.76 19.79 -27.93
N ASP A 325 5.53 19.47 -28.33
CA ASP A 325 4.31 20.05 -27.77
C ASP A 325 3.49 18.91 -27.17
N ASP A 326 3.15 19.00 -25.90
CA ASP A 326 2.49 17.95 -25.19
C ASP A 326 1.52 18.51 -24.14
N ALA A 327 0.45 17.77 -23.88
CA ALA A 327 -0.52 18.06 -22.84
C ALA A 327 -1.21 16.76 -22.40
N PRO A 328 -1.62 16.63 -21.14
CA PRO A 328 -2.28 15.41 -20.70
C PRO A 328 -3.64 15.23 -21.33
N ARG A 329 -3.97 13.98 -21.68
CA ARG A 329 -5.31 13.60 -22.12
C ARG A 329 -6.29 13.57 -20.94
N PHE A 330 -5.84 13.09 -19.77
CA PHE A 330 -6.61 13.00 -18.54
C PHE A 330 -5.99 13.85 -17.45
N GLY A 331 -6.83 14.59 -16.71
CA GLY A 331 -6.40 15.42 -15.58
C GLY A 331 -6.00 14.60 -14.36
N PHE A 332 -6.54 13.39 -14.19
CA PHE A 332 -6.23 12.48 -13.09
C PHE A 332 -5.38 11.31 -13.61
N ARG A 333 -4.15 11.20 -13.11
CA ARG A 333 -3.18 10.16 -13.49
C ARG A 333 -2.49 9.69 -12.22
N SER A 334 -2.94 8.55 -11.68
CA SER A 334 -2.55 8.14 -10.34
C SER A 334 -1.76 6.83 -10.28
N VAL A 335 -1.07 6.67 -9.16
CA VAL A 335 -0.57 5.40 -8.65
C VAL A 335 -1.23 5.14 -7.30
N HIS A 336 -1.62 3.90 -7.06
CA HIS A 336 -2.02 3.37 -5.76
C HIS A 336 -0.88 2.54 -5.19
N LEU A 337 -0.51 2.79 -3.94
CA LEU A 337 0.47 1.99 -3.21
C LEU A 337 -0.09 1.61 -1.84
N ASP A 338 -0.32 0.32 -1.64
CA ASP A 338 -0.73 -0.25 -0.37
C ASP A 338 0.49 -0.49 0.53
N VAL A 339 0.67 0.38 1.52
CA VAL A 339 1.70 0.25 2.55
C VAL A 339 1.18 -0.39 3.83
N SER A 340 -0.12 -0.69 3.88
CA SER A 340 -0.75 -1.33 5.02
C SER A 340 -0.42 -2.82 5.07
N ARG A 341 -0.60 -3.55 3.95
CA ARG A 341 -0.24 -4.96 3.86
C ARG A 341 1.26 -5.18 3.87
N ASN A 342 2.01 -4.29 3.23
CA ASN A 342 3.47 -4.36 3.16
C ASN A 342 4.07 -2.95 3.34
N PHE A 343 4.54 -2.66 4.54
CA PHE A 343 5.07 -1.34 4.89
C PHE A 343 6.29 -0.98 4.04
N GLN A 344 6.36 0.26 3.58
CA GLN A 344 7.50 0.83 2.87
C GLN A 344 7.99 2.06 3.61
N ASP A 345 9.30 2.20 3.78
CA ASP A 345 9.89 3.36 4.42
C ASP A 345 9.70 4.66 3.60
N LYS A 346 9.89 5.79 4.24
CA LYS A 346 9.74 7.12 3.63
C LYS A 346 10.65 7.30 2.41
N GLU A 347 11.85 6.79 2.46
CA GLU A 347 12.83 6.85 1.38
C GLU A 347 12.33 6.08 0.14
N THR A 348 11.63 4.98 0.34
CA THR A 348 10.96 4.26 -0.74
C THR A 348 9.81 5.07 -1.33
N ILE A 349 9.02 5.75 -0.50
CA ILE A 349 7.97 6.65 -0.98
C ILE A 349 8.56 7.78 -1.82
N PHE A 350 9.66 8.38 -1.42
CA PHE A 350 10.33 9.40 -2.24
C PHE A 350 10.77 8.86 -3.61
N ARG A 351 11.33 7.65 -3.67
CA ARG A 351 11.67 6.99 -4.95
C ARG A 351 10.43 6.74 -5.84
N VAL A 352 9.30 6.36 -5.23
CA VAL A 352 8.03 6.20 -5.97
C VAL A 352 7.57 7.54 -6.54
N LEU A 353 7.63 8.62 -5.77
CA LEU A 353 7.28 9.97 -6.23
C LEU A 353 8.21 10.46 -7.35
N ASP A 354 9.51 10.15 -7.29
CA ASP A 354 10.46 10.45 -8.37
C ASP A 354 10.10 9.72 -9.66
N ILE A 355 9.74 8.43 -9.58
CA ILE A 355 9.30 7.64 -10.74
C ILE A 355 7.99 8.20 -11.30
N MET A 356 7.03 8.53 -10.43
CA MET A 356 5.77 9.16 -10.84
C MET A 356 6.02 10.47 -11.60
N ALA A 357 6.92 11.31 -11.09
CA ALA A 357 7.32 12.56 -11.74
C ALA A 357 7.87 12.33 -13.15
N GLN A 358 8.78 11.35 -13.32
CA GLN A 358 9.36 11.00 -14.64
C GLN A 358 8.27 10.62 -15.66
N TYR A 359 7.23 9.92 -15.22
CA TYR A 359 6.10 9.50 -16.06
C TYR A 359 4.94 10.50 -16.08
N LYS A 360 5.11 11.69 -15.50
CA LYS A 360 4.12 12.78 -15.48
C LYS A 360 2.80 12.39 -14.81
N LEU A 361 2.85 11.52 -13.81
CA LEU A 361 1.73 11.15 -12.96
C LEU A 361 1.56 12.23 -11.88
N ASN A 362 0.31 12.55 -11.51
CA ASN A 362 0.02 13.72 -10.68
C ASN A 362 -0.82 13.43 -9.43
N HIS A 363 -1.25 12.19 -9.21
CA HIS A 363 -1.97 11.78 -8.01
C HIS A 363 -1.38 10.51 -7.41
N PHE A 364 -1.26 10.47 -6.10
CA PHE A 364 -0.73 9.33 -5.37
C PHE A 364 -1.68 8.92 -4.25
N LEU A 365 -2.42 7.81 -4.44
CA LEU A 365 -3.19 7.20 -3.37
C LEU A 365 -2.23 6.42 -2.47
N LEU A 366 -1.86 7.01 -1.35
CA LEU A 366 -1.06 6.38 -0.32
C LEU A 366 -2.00 5.67 0.66
N TYR A 367 -2.14 4.37 0.47
CA TYR A 367 -3.12 3.53 1.14
C TYR A 367 -2.56 3.02 2.47
N THR A 368 -3.05 3.61 3.58
CA THR A 368 -2.36 3.56 4.87
C THR A 368 -3.10 2.81 5.97
N SER A 369 -4.35 2.40 5.75
CA SER A 369 -5.13 1.68 6.74
C SER A 369 -5.84 0.46 6.15
N GLU A 370 -5.76 -0.67 6.86
CA GLU A 370 -6.36 -1.94 6.43
C GLU A 370 -6.52 -2.91 7.61
N ASP A 371 -6.97 -4.13 7.31
CA ASP A 371 -7.10 -5.20 8.30
C ASP A 371 -5.76 -5.55 8.97
N GLU A 372 -4.68 -5.49 8.19
CA GLU A 372 -3.35 -5.95 8.58
C GLU A 372 -2.42 -4.84 9.04
N GLY A 373 -2.87 -3.57 8.98
CA GLY A 373 -2.00 -2.49 9.44
C GLY A 373 -2.59 -1.09 9.38
N TRP A 374 -2.14 -0.26 10.30
CA TRP A 374 -2.34 1.19 10.34
C TRP A 374 -1.00 1.90 10.25
N ARG A 375 -0.80 2.82 9.31
CA ARG A 375 0.54 3.28 8.94
C ARG A 375 0.85 4.75 9.18
N VAL A 376 -0.06 5.54 9.77
CA VAL A 376 0.16 6.96 10.04
C VAL A 376 -0.09 7.28 11.51
N GLU A 377 0.85 7.96 12.15
CA GLU A 377 0.68 8.46 13.51
C GLU A 377 -0.43 9.52 13.56
N ILE A 378 -1.43 9.31 14.40
CA ILE A 378 -2.52 10.23 14.66
C ILE A 378 -2.41 10.73 16.10
N PRO A 379 -2.08 12.02 16.33
CA PRO A 379 -1.99 12.59 17.67
C PRO A 379 -3.28 12.38 18.47
N GLY A 380 -3.13 11.91 19.71
CA GLY A 380 -4.27 11.60 20.60
C GLY A 380 -4.80 10.17 20.50
N LEU A 381 -4.34 9.39 19.51
CA LEU A 381 -4.68 7.97 19.34
C LEU A 381 -3.42 7.11 19.16
N PRO A 382 -2.53 7.04 20.16
CA PRO A 382 -1.25 6.34 20.04
C PRO A 382 -1.41 4.83 19.75
N GLU A 383 -2.53 4.24 20.17
CA GLU A 383 -2.79 2.81 19.95
C GLU A 383 -2.89 2.46 18.46
N LEU A 384 -3.18 3.41 17.58
CA LEU A 384 -3.18 3.19 16.13
C LEU A 384 -1.79 2.78 15.61
N THR A 385 -0.71 3.27 16.24
CA THR A 385 0.66 2.88 15.88
C THR A 385 1.29 1.90 16.86
N GLU A 386 0.95 1.95 18.15
CA GLU A 386 1.45 1.01 19.15
C GLU A 386 0.88 -0.40 18.99
N VAL A 387 -0.34 -0.51 18.46
CA VAL A 387 -1.05 -1.77 18.21
C VAL A 387 -1.28 -2.00 16.72
N GLY A 388 -1.93 -1.03 16.05
CA GLY A 388 -2.34 -1.17 14.66
C GLY A 388 -1.19 -1.20 13.65
N ALA A 389 0.01 -0.73 14.00
CA ALA A 389 1.16 -0.76 13.12
C ALA A 389 2.10 -1.96 13.34
N GLN A 390 1.70 -2.93 14.17
CA GLN A 390 2.56 -4.04 14.57
C GLN A 390 1.83 -5.38 14.41
N ARG A 391 2.48 -6.34 13.76
CA ARG A 391 2.00 -7.73 13.65
C ARG A 391 2.94 -8.65 14.39
N SER A 392 2.39 -9.46 15.30
CA SER A 392 3.17 -10.46 16.05
C SER A 392 2.28 -11.64 16.43
N HIS A 393 2.88 -12.72 16.91
CA HIS A 393 2.12 -13.84 17.46
C HIS A 393 1.19 -13.36 18.58
N VAL A 394 -0.03 -13.84 18.56
CA VAL A 394 -1.04 -13.66 19.60
C VAL A 394 -1.60 -15.02 20.02
N SER A 395 -1.86 -15.20 21.31
CA SER A 395 -2.40 -16.46 21.82
C SER A 395 -3.89 -16.65 21.52
N SER A 396 -4.59 -15.57 21.15
CA SER A 396 -6.02 -15.58 20.79
C SER A 396 -6.29 -14.55 19.71
N ILE A 397 -7.20 -14.86 18.78
CA ILE A 397 -7.73 -13.93 17.78
C ILE A 397 -8.53 -12.77 18.41
N ASP A 398 -9.04 -12.96 19.64
CA ASP A 398 -9.78 -11.94 20.39
C ASP A 398 -8.85 -10.93 21.08
N ALA A 399 -7.55 -11.18 21.10
CA ALA A 399 -6.59 -10.21 21.63
C ALA A 399 -6.74 -8.85 20.93
N PRO A 400 -6.61 -7.73 21.67
CA PRO A 400 -6.59 -6.39 21.09
C PRO A 400 -5.22 -6.10 20.46
N ALA A 401 -4.82 -6.90 19.49
CA ALA A 401 -3.55 -6.87 18.77
C ALA A 401 -3.71 -7.51 17.39
N LEU A 402 -2.79 -7.21 16.48
CA LEU A 402 -2.77 -7.84 15.17
C LEU A 402 -1.91 -9.10 15.19
N HIS A 403 -2.48 -10.20 14.70
CA HIS A 403 -1.74 -11.42 14.45
C HIS A 403 -0.85 -11.30 13.20
N PRO A 404 0.12 -12.22 12.97
CA PRO A 404 0.90 -12.27 11.74
C PRO A 404 0.01 -12.35 10.50
N ALA A 405 0.44 -11.67 9.43
CA ALA A 405 -0.18 -11.73 8.11
C ALA A 405 0.88 -11.48 7.03
N TYR A 406 0.64 -11.95 5.81
CA TYR A 406 1.55 -11.81 4.66
C TYR A 406 2.98 -12.27 4.96
N GLY A 407 3.11 -13.32 5.76
CA GLY A 407 4.41 -13.89 6.09
C GLY A 407 5.26 -13.06 7.05
N SER A 408 4.69 -12.13 7.80
CA SER A 408 5.44 -11.30 8.74
C SER A 408 6.12 -12.06 9.88
N GLY A 409 5.72 -13.32 10.13
CA GLY A 409 6.28 -14.11 11.20
C GLY A 409 5.84 -13.68 12.61
N PRO A 410 6.42 -14.28 13.66
CA PRO A 410 5.92 -14.14 15.02
C PRO A 410 6.34 -12.86 15.74
N PHE A 411 7.35 -12.12 15.24
CA PHE A 411 7.94 -10.99 15.96
C PHE A 411 7.70 -9.69 15.22
N ALA A 412 7.20 -8.66 15.89
CA ALA A 412 6.73 -7.42 15.29
C ALA A 412 7.80 -6.69 14.45
N TYR A 413 9.06 -6.67 14.90
CA TYR A 413 10.15 -5.93 14.25
C TYR A 413 11.29 -6.84 13.84
N ASP A 414 10.96 -7.96 13.24
CA ASP A 414 11.97 -8.88 12.73
C ASP A 414 12.62 -8.32 11.44
N LYS A 415 13.92 -8.53 11.29
CA LYS A 415 14.64 -8.07 10.09
C LYS A 415 14.23 -8.91 8.88
N GLY A 416 13.99 -8.23 7.76
CA GLY A 416 13.73 -8.86 6.47
C GLY A 416 12.25 -9.07 6.14
N HIS A 417 11.33 -8.54 6.95
CA HIS A 417 9.93 -8.43 6.58
C HIS A 417 9.36 -7.03 6.87
N TYR A 418 8.28 -6.70 6.22
CA TYR A 418 7.66 -5.37 6.24
C TYR A 418 6.24 -5.43 6.83
N GLY A 419 6.02 -6.30 7.81
CA GLY A 419 4.74 -6.45 8.50
C GLY A 419 4.42 -5.33 9.48
N SER A 420 5.46 -4.69 10.03
CA SER A 420 5.32 -3.61 11.02
C SER A 420 6.05 -2.36 10.57
N GLY A 421 5.54 -1.20 11.02
CA GLY A 421 6.08 0.11 10.71
C GLY A 421 4.99 1.14 10.49
N TYR A 422 5.36 2.42 10.61
CA TYR A 422 4.46 3.55 10.38
C TYR A 422 5.26 4.81 10.06
N TYR A 423 4.60 5.77 9.45
CA TYR A 423 5.11 7.14 9.29
C TYR A 423 4.74 7.95 10.52
N THR A 424 5.74 8.57 11.14
CA THR A 424 5.46 9.60 12.13
C THR A 424 4.69 10.74 11.46
N ARG A 425 4.01 11.55 12.26
CA ARG A 425 3.35 12.75 11.76
C ARG A 425 4.28 13.63 10.92
N ASN A 426 5.52 13.79 11.35
CA ASN A 426 6.54 14.54 10.61
C ASN A 426 6.93 13.86 9.31
N ASP A 427 7.09 12.54 9.28
CA ASP A 427 7.38 11.80 8.04
C ASP A 427 6.27 12.01 7.01
N TYR A 428 5.01 11.97 7.44
CA TYR A 428 3.89 12.20 6.53
C TYR A 428 3.89 13.63 5.98
N ILE A 429 4.15 14.64 6.81
CA ILE A 429 4.31 16.04 6.38
C ILE A 429 5.48 16.20 5.39
N GLU A 430 6.59 15.49 5.59
CA GLU A 430 7.72 15.50 4.65
C GLU A 430 7.35 14.86 3.31
N ILE A 431 6.59 13.76 3.32
CA ILE A 431 6.04 13.14 2.10
C ILE A 431 5.16 14.14 1.34
N LEU A 432 4.25 14.83 2.03
CA LEU A 432 3.40 15.85 1.42
C LEU A 432 4.21 16.99 0.77
N LYS A 433 5.24 17.50 1.47
CA LYS A 433 6.11 18.56 0.96
C LYS A 433 6.93 18.09 -0.25
N TYR A 434 7.41 16.86 -0.21
CA TYR A 434 8.17 16.27 -1.32
C TYR A 434 7.30 16.07 -2.55
N ALA A 435 6.09 15.51 -2.38
CA ALA A 435 5.11 15.35 -3.45
C ALA A 435 4.73 16.70 -4.08
N LYS A 436 4.48 17.74 -3.24
CA LYS A 436 4.17 19.10 -3.70
C LYS A 436 5.25 19.65 -4.64
N LYS A 437 6.53 19.48 -4.30
CA LYS A 437 7.65 19.91 -5.17
C LYS A 437 7.58 19.25 -6.55
N HIS A 438 7.07 18.03 -6.65
CA HIS A 438 6.95 17.25 -7.88
C HIS A 438 5.57 17.37 -8.55
N HIS A 439 4.73 18.33 -8.14
CA HIS A 439 3.37 18.52 -8.65
C HIS A 439 2.48 17.26 -8.51
N ILE A 440 2.68 16.49 -7.43
CA ILE A 440 1.90 15.30 -7.12
C ILE A 440 1.02 15.58 -5.91
N THR A 441 -0.28 15.33 -6.06
CA THR A 441 -1.25 15.36 -4.96
C THR A 441 -1.27 14.00 -4.29
N VAL A 442 -0.93 13.94 -3.00
CA VAL A 442 -1.13 12.73 -2.18
C VAL A 442 -2.60 12.67 -1.81
N ILE A 443 -3.19 11.50 -1.85
CA ILE A 443 -4.57 11.22 -1.43
C ILE A 443 -4.48 10.36 -0.17
N PRO A 444 -4.91 10.88 1.02
CA PRO A 444 -4.98 10.10 2.24
C PRO A 444 -6.17 9.15 2.19
N GLU A 445 -6.07 8.07 2.95
CA GLU A 445 -7.08 7.03 2.94
C GLU A 445 -7.41 6.55 4.36
N LEU A 446 -8.68 6.17 4.55
CA LEU A 446 -9.19 5.40 5.68
C LEU A 446 -10.30 4.47 5.18
N ASN A 447 -10.03 3.18 5.12
CA ASN A 447 -11.00 2.23 4.61
C ASN A 447 -12.03 1.83 5.67
N PHE A 448 -13.27 2.28 5.47
CA PHE A 448 -14.45 1.98 6.28
C PHE A 448 -15.67 1.74 5.37
N PRO A 449 -16.66 0.94 5.81
CA PRO A 449 -16.80 0.26 7.12
C PRO A 449 -16.17 -1.13 7.19
N GLY A 450 -15.78 -1.74 6.08
CA GLY A 450 -14.95 -2.95 5.99
C GLY A 450 -13.47 -2.62 6.15
N HIS A 451 -12.61 -3.63 6.06
CA HIS A 451 -11.15 -3.47 6.06
C HIS A 451 -10.59 -2.65 7.25
N ALA A 452 -11.28 -2.67 8.38
CA ALA A 452 -11.01 -1.77 9.50
C ALA A 452 -10.37 -2.45 10.71
N ARG A 453 -9.89 -3.70 10.56
CA ARG A 453 -9.43 -4.51 11.70
C ARG A 453 -8.32 -3.86 12.49
N ALA A 454 -7.33 -3.23 11.83
CA ALA A 454 -6.24 -2.56 12.56
C ALA A 454 -6.78 -1.41 13.43
N ALA A 455 -7.73 -0.61 12.93
CA ALA A 455 -8.40 0.42 13.71
C ALA A 455 -9.23 -0.18 14.86
N ILE A 456 -9.98 -1.26 14.60
CA ILE A 456 -10.80 -1.95 15.60
C ILE A 456 -9.91 -2.46 16.74
N LYS A 457 -8.85 -3.22 16.46
CA LYS A 457 -7.95 -3.76 17.48
C LYS A 457 -7.25 -2.65 18.29
N SER A 458 -6.88 -1.56 17.64
CA SER A 458 -6.30 -0.40 18.30
C SER A 458 -7.28 0.27 19.26
N MET A 459 -8.53 0.47 18.82
CA MET A 459 -9.54 1.10 19.68
C MET A 459 -10.03 0.19 20.80
N GLU A 460 -10.03 -1.14 20.62
CA GLU A 460 -10.30 -2.09 21.71
C GLU A 460 -9.12 -2.11 22.72
N ALA A 461 -7.87 -1.99 22.28
CA ALA A 461 -6.73 -1.81 23.19
C ALA A 461 -6.86 -0.50 24.00
N ARG A 462 -7.24 0.61 23.34
CA ARG A 462 -7.54 1.89 24.00
C ARG A 462 -8.68 1.73 25.01
N TYR A 463 -9.77 1.08 24.62
CA TYR A 463 -10.91 0.81 25.51
C TYR A 463 -10.46 0.08 26.78
N GLN A 464 -9.73 -1.04 26.63
CA GLN A 464 -9.29 -1.84 27.77
C GLN A 464 -8.36 -1.06 28.70
N ARG A 465 -7.43 -0.25 28.15
CA ARG A 465 -6.52 0.59 28.92
C ARG A 465 -7.29 1.65 29.74
N LEU A 466 -8.17 2.40 29.10
CA LEU A 466 -8.92 3.47 29.74
C LEU A 466 -9.94 2.96 30.76
N MET A 467 -10.54 1.77 30.53
CA MET A 467 -11.40 1.14 31.52
C MET A 467 -10.63 0.74 32.79
N LYS A 468 -9.39 0.27 32.67
CA LYS A 468 -8.51 0.00 33.84
C LYS A 468 -8.22 1.27 34.62
N ASP A 469 -8.14 2.41 33.96
CA ASP A 469 -7.92 3.73 34.54
C ASP A 469 -9.22 4.36 35.09
N GLY A 470 -10.37 3.68 34.99
CA GLY A 470 -11.69 4.17 35.43
C GLY A 470 -12.30 5.26 34.54
N LYS A 471 -11.81 5.42 33.30
CA LYS A 471 -12.20 6.47 32.35
C LYS A 471 -13.20 5.96 31.30
N GLU A 472 -14.35 5.51 31.75
CA GLU A 472 -15.35 4.84 30.91
C GLU A 472 -15.84 5.70 29.74
N ALA A 473 -16.08 7.00 29.93
CA ALA A 473 -16.54 7.89 28.87
C ALA A 473 -15.48 8.04 27.77
N GLU A 474 -14.21 8.26 28.14
CA GLU A 474 -13.09 8.33 27.20
C GLU A 474 -12.84 6.98 26.49
N ALA A 475 -13.04 5.87 27.21
CA ALA A 475 -12.89 4.52 26.65
C ALA A 475 -13.88 4.25 25.50
N ASN A 476 -15.11 4.70 25.65
CA ASN A 476 -16.18 4.52 24.65
C ASN A 476 -16.17 5.57 23.53
N GLU A 477 -15.38 6.65 23.67
CA GLU A 477 -15.42 7.79 22.75
C GLU A 477 -15.16 7.40 21.28
N TYR A 478 -14.21 6.47 21.04
CA TYR A 478 -13.80 6.01 19.72
C TYR A 478 -13.95 4.49 19.55
N ARG A 479 -14.76 3.84 20.36
CA ARG A 479 -14.99 2.40 20.24
C ARG A 479 -15.76 2.09 18.96
N LEU A 480 -15.26 1.16 18.14
CA LEU A 480 -15.73 0.93 16.77
C LEU A 480 -16.67 -0.26 16.62
N VAL A 481 -16.80 -1.10 17.64
CA VAL A 481 -17.61 -2.32 17.60
C VAL A 481 -18.70 -2.31 18.67
N ASP A 482 -19.82 -2.97 18.38
CA ASP A 482 -20.84 -3.30 19.36
C ASP A 482 -20.37 -4.54 20.12
N PRO A 483 -20.13 -4.45 21.45
CA PRO A 483 -19.66 -5.60 22.23
C PRO A 483 -20.69 -6.74 22.36
N ALA A 484 -21.93 -6.48 22.03
CA ALA A 484 -23.01 -7.46 22.06
C ALA A 484 -23.30 -8.09 20.68
N ASP A 485 -22.58 -7.68 19.65
CA ASP A 485 -22.73 -8.22 18.29
C ASP A 485 -22.32 -9.70 18.24
N LYS A 486 -23.22 -10.53 17.76
CA LYS A 486 -23.02 -11.97 17.53
C LYS A 486 -23.08 -12.33 16.04
N SER A 487 -22.95 -11.36 15.17
CA SER A 487 -22.93 -11.58 13.72
C SER A 487 -21.81 -12.52 13.34
N VAL A 488 -22.11 -13.44 12.43
CA VAL A 488 -21.13 -14.37 11.86
C VAL A 488 -20.95 -14.02 10.40
N TYR A 489 -19.74 -13.64 10.04
CA TYR A 489 -19.37 -13.31 8.68
C TYR A 489 -17.94 -13.72 8.36
N LEU A 490 -17.61 -13.73 7.09
CA LEU A 490 -16.27 -13.98 6.60
C LEU A 490 -16.01 -12.99 5.45
N SER A 491 -14.98 -12.15 5.58
CA SER A 491 -14.61 -11.21 4.51
C SER A 491 -13.98 -11.93 3.32
N ALA A 492 -13.75 -11.24 2.21
CA ALA A 492 -13.08 -11.78 1.05
C ALA A 492 -11.67 -12.31 1.40
N GLN A 493 -10.98 -11.66 2.35
CA GLN A 493 -9.69 -12.10 2.87
C GLN A 493 -9.81 -13.06 4.07
N MET A 494 -11.02 -13.57 4.33
CA MET A 494 -11.34 -14.52 5.40
C MET A 494 -11.16 -13.98 6.83
N PHE A 495 -11.27 -12.66 7.05
CA PHE A 495 -11.40 -12.07 8.39
C PHE A 495 -12.82 -12.19 8.93
N LYS A 496 -12.93 -12.31 10.25
CA LYS A 496 -14.19 -12.44 11.01
C LYS A 496 -14.48 -11.24 11.91
N ASP A 497 -13.58 -10.25 11.95
CA ASP A 497 -13.52 -9.18 12.95
C ASP A 497 -13.05 -7.84 12.36
N ASN A 498 -13.38 -7.56 11.07
CA ASN A 498 -12.86 -6.43 10.32
C ASN A 498 -13.90 -5.36 9.94
N VAL A 499 -15.14 -5.44 10.43
CA VAL A 499 -16.19 -4.50 10.07
C VAL A 499 -16.58 -3.65 11.28
N VAL A 500 -16.55 -2.31 11.13
CA VAL A 500 -16.98 -1.39 12.18
C VAL A 500 -18.51 -1.34 12.30
N ASN A 501 -19.02 -1.01 13.48
CA ASN A 501 -20.45 -0.85 13.67
C ASN A 501 -20.91 0.55 13.22
N VAL A 502 -21.68 0.60 12.14
CA VAL A 502 -22.17 1.83 11.51
C VAL A 502 -23.34 2.49 12.27
N ALA A 503 -23.91 1.81 13.26
CA ALA A 503 -24.96 2.36 14.14
C ALA A 503 -24.36 3.21 15.28
N ARG A 504 -23.04 3.12 15.51
CA ARG A 504 -22.37 3.82 16.61
C ARG A 504 -21.93 5.23 16.19
N GLU A 505 -22.29 6.23 16.98
CA GLU A 505 -21.82 7.59 16.79
C GLU A 505 -20.28 7.71 16.97
N SER A 506 -19.68 6.84 17.80
CA SER A 506 -18.23 6.76 17.99
C SER A 506 -17.47 6.41 16.71
N THR A 507 -18.07 5.63 15.81
CA THR A 507 -17.50 5.29 14.49
C THR A 507 -17.32 6.55 13.63
N TYR A 508 -18.34 7.38 13.54
CA TYR A 508 -18.28 8.65 12.80
C TYR A 508 -17.35 9.65 13.46
N ARG A 509 -17.34 9.72 14.81
CA ARG A 509 -16.44 10.58 15.57
C ARG A 509 -14.98 10.21 15.31
N PHE A 510 -14.66 8.93 15.33
CA PHE A 510 -13.32 8.43 14.99
C PHE A 510 -12.93 8.82 13.57
N PHE A 511 -13.79 8.54 12.59
CA PHE A 511 -13.52 8.86 11.18
C PHE A 511 -13.25 10.36 10.98
N LEU A 512 -14.11 11.23 11.54
CA LEU A 512 -13.98 12.67 11.42
C LEU A 512 -12.72 13.18 12.12
N PHE A 513 -12.38 12.61 13.29
CA PHE A 513 -11.16 12.97 14.01
C PHE A 513 -9.90 12.66 13.16
N VAL A 514 -9.84 11.49 12.56
CA VAL A 514 -8.72 11.10 11.67
C VAL A 514 -8.64 12.03 10.45
N VAL A 515 -9.77 12.33 9.80
CA VAL A 515 -9.82 13.29 8.67
C VAL A 515 -9.31 14.68 9.11
N ASP A 516 -9.66 15.14 10.31
CA ASP A 516 -9.19 16.42 10.81
C ASP A 516 -7.68 16.43 11.09
N GLU A 517 -7.13 15.34 11.60
CA GLU A 517 -5.68 15.23 11.81
C GLU A 517 -4.91 15.19 10.47
N PHE A 518 -5.41 14.49 9.45
CA PHE A 518 -4.84 14.58 8.11
C PHE A 518 -4.90 16.01 7.56
N ALA A 519 -6.04 16.69 7.68
CA ALA A 519 -6.17 18.07 7.21
C ALA A 519 -5.14 19.01 7.86
N LYS A 520 -4.87 18.86 9.18
CA LYS A 520 -3.82 19.61 9.89
C LYS A 520 -2.43 19.32 9.33
N MET A 521 -2.11 18.06 9.00
CA MET A 521 -0.81 17.72 8.38
C MET A 521 -0.65 18.37 7.00
N TYR A 522 -1.74 18.47 6.22
CA TYR A 522 -1.73 19.19 4.95
C TYR A 522 -1.50 20.69 5.15
N GLU A 523 -2.18 21.33 6.09
CA GLU A 523 -1.99 22.74 6.42
C GLU A 523 -0.54 23.04 6.83
N GLU A 524 0.08 22.20 7.65
CA GLU A 524 1.49 22.33 8.04
C GLU A 524 2.47 22.08 6.89
N ALA A 525 2.08 21.30 5.90
CA ALA A 525 2.82 21.16 4.65
C ALA A 525 2.61 22.37 3.71
N GLY A 526 1.77 23.34 4.08
CA GLY A 526 1.39 24.47 3.24
C GLY A 526 0.51 24.04 2.07
N LEU A 527 -0.35 23.04 2.29
CA LEU A 527 -1.31 22.48 1.34
C LEU A 527 -2.72 22.56 1.90
N LYS A 528 -3.70 22.38 1.05
CA LYS A 528 -5.08 22.13 1.43
C LYS A 528 -5.44 20.70 1.02
N MET A 529 -6.02 19.94 1.92
CA MET A 529 -6.57 18.64 1.59
C MET A 529 -7.88 18.84 0.82
N GLU A 530 -7.93 18.37 -0.42
CA GLU A 530 -9.10 18.53 -1.32
C GLU A 530 -9.80 17.20 -1.57
N ILE A 531 -9.05 16.09 -1.50
CA ILE A 531 -9.51 14.72 -1.75
C ILE A 531 -9.25 13.87 -0.52
N PHE A 532 -10.20 13.00 -0.20
CA PHE A 532 -10.05 11.96 0.84
C PHE A 532 -10.64 10.65 0.33
N HIS A 533 -9.90 9.54 0.41
CA HIS A 533 -10.39 8.22 0.02
C HIS A 533 -10.97 7.50 1.23
N ALA A 534 -12.24 7.12 1.16
CA ALA A 534 -13.00 6.55 2.29
C ALA A 534 -13.11 5.01 2.24
N GLY A 535 -12.39 4.35 1.34
CA GLY A 535 -12.44 2.90 1.16
C GLY A 535 -13.78 2.42 0.61
N GLY A 536 -14.45 1.55 1.36
CA GLY A 536 -15.85 1.15 1.13
C GLY A 536 -16.06 -0.16 0.39
N ASP A 537 -14.99 -0.89 0.10
CA ASP A 537 -15.04 -2.18 -0.59
C ASP A 537 -15.30 -3.35 0.36
N GLU A 538 -15.74 -4.45 -0.20
CA GLU A 538 -15.78 -5.81 0.34
C GLU A 538 -16.37 -5.95 1.75
N VAL A 539 -17.37 -5.15 2.10
CA VAL A 539 -18.10 -5.34 3.37
C VAL A 539 -18.71 -6.73 3.40
N ALA A 540 -18.28 -7.53 4.36
CA ALA A 540 -18.62 -8.94 4.43
C ALA A 540 -20.14 -9.17 4.57
N GLU A 541 -20.69 -10.09 3.78
CA GLU A 541 -22.08 -10.52 3.91
C GLU A 541 -22.27 -11.20 5.27
N GLY A 542 -23.35 -10.84 5.97
CA GLY A 542 -23.60 -11.29 7.33
C GLY A 542 -23.16 -10.32 8.43
N ALA A 543 -22.37 -9.28 8.10
CA ALA A 543 -22.05 -8.21 9.02
C ALA A 543 -23.34 -7.54 9.57
N TRP A 544 -23.32 -7.12 10.84
CA TRP A 544 -24.40 -6.42 11.57
C TRP A 544 -25.71 -7.20 11.76
N THR A 545 -25.82 -8.42 11.26
CA THR A 545 -27.08 -9.20 11.27
C THR A 545 -27.56 -9.58 12.67
N GLN A 546 -26.65 -9.61 13.66
CA GLN A 546 -26.96 -9.92 15.06
C GLN A 546 -26.42 -8.87 16.03
N SER A 547 -26.12 -7.66 15.55
CA SER A 547 -25.77 -6.52 16.40
C SER A 547 -27.03 -5.86 16.95
N PRO A 548 -27.25 -5.82 18.28
CA PRO A 548 -28.37 -5.10 18.87
C PRO A 548 -28.47 -3.64 18.45
N GLU A 549 -27.31 -2.94 18.34
CA GLU A 549 -27.27 -1.54 17.91
C GLU A 549 -27.68 -1.37 16.45
N ALA A 550 -27.19 -2.23 15.55
CA ALA A 550 -27.56 -2.19 14.14
C ALA A 550 -29.02 -2.56 13.91
N LEU A 551 -29.54 -3.55 14.63
CA LEU A 551 -30.96 -3.93 14.58
C LEU A 551 -31.88 -2.81 15.10
N GLU A 552 -31.46 -2.08 16.13
CA GLU A 552 -32.21 -0.92 16.62
C GLU A 552 -32.16 0.23 15.59
N LEU A 553 -31.04 0.47 14.93
CA LEU A 553 -30.95 1.43 13.83
C LEU A 553 -31.91 1.08 12.69
N LEU A 554 -31.99 -0.20 12.29
CA LEU A 554 -32.93 -0.66 11.27
C LEU A 554 -34.39 -0.46 11.69
N ARG A 555 -34.71 -0.64 12.97
CA ARG A 555 -36.05 -0.39 13.51
C ARG A 555 -36.42 1.10 13.44
N GLN A 556 -35.47 1.99 13.66
CA GLN A 556 -35.65 3.45 13.56
C GLN A 556 -35.70 3.93 12.10
N HIS A 557 -35.05 3.21 11.17
CA HIS A 557 -34.92 3.52 9.76
C HIS A 557 -35.47 2.40 8.88
N PRO A 558 -36.80 2.17 8.89
CA PRO A 558 -37.42 1.04 8.16
C PRO A 558 -37.21 1.12 6.63
N GLU A 559 -36.86 2.26 6.10
CA GLU A 559 -36.48 2.46 4.68
C GLU A 559 -35.20 1.71 4.28
N ILE A 560 -34.30 1.39 5.22
CA ILE A 560 -33.06 0.64 4.96
C ILE A 560 -33.36 -0.83 4.65
N LYS A 561 -34.39 -1.41 5.28
CA LYS A 561 -34.93 -2.76 5.09
C LYS A 561 -34.03 -3.93 5.51
N ASP A 562 -32.75 -3.91 5.20
CA ASP A 562 -31.85 -5.05 5.32
C ASP A 562 -30.47 -4.59 5.85
N PRO A 563 -29.81 -5.33 6.76
CA PRO A 563 -28.46 -5.02 7.23
C PRO A 563 -27.45 -4.76 6.10
N LYS A 564 -27.54 -5.46 4.98
CA LYS A 564 -26.65 -5.25 3.82
C LYS A 564 -26.72 -3.83 3.23
N ASN A 565 -27.81 -3.09 3.46
CA ASN A 565 -27.96 -1.71 2.99
C ASN A 565 -27.39 -0.69 3.99
N LEU A 566 -26.91 -1.11 5.16
CA LEU A 566 -26.27 -0.24 6.14
C LEU A 566 -24.99 0.39 5.63
N GLN A 567 -24.33 -0.21 4.67
CA GLN A 567 -23.19 0.43 3.99
C GLN A 567 -23.60 1.71 3.26
N THR A 568 -24.70 1.70 2.50
CA THR A 568 -25.23 2.92 1.86
C THR A 568 -25.64 3.96 2.90
N TYR A 569 -26.26 3.53 4.01
CA TYR A 569 -26.58 4.40 5.14
C TYR A 569 -25.31 5.05 5.72
N PHE A 570 -24.26 4.26 5.93
CA PHE A 570 -22.97 4.78 6.43
C PHE A 570 -22.42 5.89 5.54
N PHE A 571 -22.34 5.67 4.23
CA PHE A 571 -21.84 6.69 3.31
C PHE A 571 -22.73 7.92 3.25
N ARG A 572 -24.05 7.76 3.32
CA ARG A 572 -25.00 8.89 3.40
C ARG A 572 -24.71 9.77 4.61
N GLU A 573 -24.57 9.16 5.78
CA GLU A 573 -24.28 9.88 7.02
C GLU A 573 -22.85 10.47 7.03
N LEU A 574 -21.89 9.75 6.49
CA LEU A 574 -20.50 10.23 6.38
C LEU A 574 -20.42 11.45 5.45
N LEU A 575 -20.99 11.39 4.25
CA LEU A 575 -21.01 12.49 3.28
C LEU A 575 -21.66 13.73 3.86
N LYS A 576 -22.80 13.59 4.56
CA LYS A 576 -23.49 14.68 5.24
C LYS A 576 -22.59 15.38 6.28
N ARG A 577 -21.81 14.59 7.05
CA ARG A 577 -20.90 15.10 8.08
C ARG A 577 -19.66 15.76 7.48
N LEU A 578 -19.18 15.27 6.32
CA LEU A 578 -18.02 15.80 5.61
C LEU A 578 -18.37 17.00 4.70
N GLU A 579 -19.64 17.28 4.44
CA GLU A 579 -20.08 18.36 3.54
C GLU A 579 -19.42 19.71 3.85
N LYS A 580 -19.33 20.07 5.15
CA LYS A 580 -18.72 21.33 5.59
C LYS A 580 -17.21 21.43 5.36
N LYS A 581 -16.55 20.29 5.14
CA LYS A 581 -15.10 20.24 4.88
C LYS A 581 -14.78 20.49 3.40
N ASN A 582 -15.80 20.49 2.54
CA ASN A 582 -15.67 20.71 1.09
C ASN A 582 -14.69 19.77 0.39
N LEU A 583 -14.58 18.53 0.90
CA LEU A 583 -13.76 17.47 0.31
C LEU A 583 -14.48 16.79 -0.85
N GLU A 584 -13.72 16.35 -1.83
CA GLU A 584 -14.14 15.32 -2.78
C GLU A 584 -13.84 13.95 -2.14
N ILE A 585 -14.87 13.10 -2.07
CA ILE A 585 -14.76 11.80 -1.41
C ILE A 585 -14.56 10.75 -2.49
N HIS A 586 -13.38 10.17 -2.51
CA HIS A 586 -13.05 9.03 -3.33
C HIS A 586 -13.31 7.73 -2.55
N GLY A 587 -13.49 6.62 -3.24
CA GLY A 587 -13.65 5.30 -2.63
C GLY A 587 -13.68 4.22 -3.70
N TRP A 588 -13.63 2.98 -3.27
CA TRP A 588 -13.79 1.86 -4.19
C TRP A 588 -15.22 1.86 -4.76
N GLU A 589 -15.45 1.17 -5.86
CA GLU A 589 -16.70 1.24 -6.62
C GLU A 589 -17.96 1.09 -5.78
N GLU A 590 -17.91 0.31 -4.71
CA GLU A 590 -19.05 0.01 -3.84
C GLU A 590 -19.61 1.25 -3.14
N VAL A 591 -18.84 2.34 -2.98
CA VAL A 591 -19.36 3.61 -2.44
C VAL A 591 -20.43 4.22 -3.34
N ALA A 592 -20.39 3.88 -4.64
CA ALA A 592 -21.30 4.37 -5.66
C ALA A 592 -22.30 3.31 -6.16
N LEU A 593 -22.37 2.14 -5.51
CA LEU A 593 -23.23 1.04 -5.91
C LEU A 593 -24.37 0.82 -4.93
N THR A 594 -25.43 0.22 -5.43
CA THR A 594 -26.54 -0.36 -4.67
C THR A 594 -26.96 -1.67 -5.33
N LYS A 595 -27.73 -2.50 -4.63
CA LYS A 595 -28.25 -3.76 -5.19
C LYS A 595 -29.69 -3.57 -5.67
N ASP A 596 -29.99 -4.07 -6.86
CA ASP A 596 -31.35 -4.16 -7.37
C ASP A 596 -32.15 -5.31 -6.71
N ALA A 597 -33.39 -5.53 -7.13
CA ALA A 597 -34.25 -6.57 -6.58
C ALA A 597 -33.73 -8.01 -6.82
N SER A 598 -32.84 -8.21 -7.79
CA SER A 598 -32.18 -9.50 -8.07
C SER A 598 -30.90 -9.70 -7.28
N GLY A 599 -30.43 -8.67 -6.56
CA GLY A 599 -29.16 -8.66 -5.82
C GLY A 599 -27.95 -8.24 -6.68
N LYS A 600 -28.16 -7.84 -7.94
CA LYS A 600 -27.10 -7.36 -8.84
C LYS A 600 -26.72 -5.92 -8.47
N TYR A 601 -25.40 -5.63 -8.50
CA TYR A 601 -24.91 -4.27 -8.32
C TYR A 601 -25.28 -3.38 -9.51
N ILE A 602 -25.78 -2.20 -9.19
CA ILE A 602 -26.10 -1.12 -10.13
C ILE A 602 -25.64 0.22 -9.56
N PRO A 603 -25.39 1.25 -10.40
CA PRO A 603 -25.07 2.58 -9.92
C PRO A 603 -26.13 3.13 -8.96
N ASN A 604 -25.69 3.65 -7.82
CA ASN A 604 -26.57 4.27 -6.83
C ASN A 604 -26.92 5.71 -7.27
N PRO A 605 -28.19 6.02 -7.59
CA PRO A 605 -28.56 7.34 -8.03
C PRO A 605 -28.47 8.41 -6.93
N GLU A 606 -28.41 8.00 -5.66
CA GLU A 606 -28.39 8.92 -4.52
C GLU A 606 -27.11 9.77 -4.47
N PHE A 607 -25.97 9.21 -4.88
CA PHE A 607 -24.67 9.87 -4.82
C PHE A 607 -24.21 10.39 -6.19
N ALA A 608 -24.91 10.08 -7.26
CA ALA A 608 -24.62 10.59 -8.60
C ALA A 608 -24.63 12.13 -8.61
N ASN A 609 -23.74 12.74 -9.38
CA ASN A 609 -23.55 14.20 -9.47
C ASN A 609 -23.20 14.89 -8.13
N LYS A 610 -22.77 14.14 -7.14
CA LYS A 610 -22.18 14.64 -5.89
C LYS A 610 -20.64 14.57 -5.97
N LYS A 611 -19.97 15.11 -4.98
CA LYS A 611 -18.50 15.01 -4.86
C LYS A 611 -18.07 13.60 -4.40
N VAL A 612 -18.49 12.59 -5.13
CA VAL A 612 -18.16 11.17 -4.90
C VAL A 612 -17.54 10.61 -6.17
N VAL A 613 -16.33 10.07 -6.05
CA VAL A 613 -15.55 9.52 -7.17
C VAL A 613 -15.24 8.05 -6.90
N PRO A 614 -15.94 7.11 -7.55
CA PRO A 614 -15.67 5.68 -7.41
C PRO A 614 -14.44 5.27 -8.22
N TYR A 615 -13.64 4.39 -7.63
CA TYR A 615 -12.52 3.69 -8.28
C TYR A 615 -12.96 2.30 -8.66
N THR A 616 -13.06 2.05 -9.97
CA THR A 616 -13.55 0.77 -10.49
C THR A 616 -12.44 -0.25 -10.56
N TRP A 617 -12.51 -1.27 -9.72
CA TRP A 617 -11.55 -2.38 -9.68
C TRP A 617 -12.12 -3.68 -10.23
N ASN A 618 -13.43 -3.94 -10.10
CA ASN A 618 -14.09 -5.12 -10.64
C ASN A 618 -14.59 -4.86 -12.07
N ASN A 619 -13.73 -5.08 -13.04
CA ASN A 619 -14.03 -4.94 -14.46
C ASN A 619 -13.98 -6.30 -15.20
N LEU A 620 -14.14 -7.40 -14.45
CA LEU A 620 -14.07 -8.78 -14.95
C LEU A 620 -15.41 -9.49 -14.73
N PHE A 621 -15.57 -10.65 -15.36
CA PHE A 621 -16.70 -11.58 -15.20
C PHE A 621 -18.07 -10.92 -15.34
N ASP A 622 -18.78 -10.70 -14.24
CA ASP A 622 -20.18 -10.26 -14.25
C ASP A 622 -20.34 -8.74 -14.47
N TYR A 623 -19.26 -7.97 -14.35
CA TYR A 623 -19.27 -6.49 -14.38
C TYR A 623 -18.25 -5.86 -15.33
N PRO A 624 -18.06 -6.36 -16.57
CA PRO A 624 -17.01 -5.86 -17.46
C PRO A 624 -17.22 -4.41 -17.94
N ASP A 625 -18.43 -3.89 -17.80
CA ASP A 625 -18.84 -2.54 -18.22
C ASP A 625 -19.20 -1.60 -17.05
N LEU A 626 -18.87 -1.99 -15.81
CA LEU A 626 -19.28 -1.24 -14.61
C LEU A 626 -18.80 0.22 -14.62
N ALA A 627 -17.56 0.47 -15.04
CA ALA A 627 -17.05 1.84 -15.16
C ALA A 627 -17.89 2.70 -16.12
N TYR A 628 -18.35 2.12 -17.23
CA TYR A 628 -19.24 2.81 -18.18
C TYR A 628 -20.63 3.04 -17.60
N GLN A 629 -21.16 2.08 -16.83
CA GLN A 629 -22.45 2.22 -16.16
C GLN A 629 -22.41 3.37 -15.14
N LEU A 630 -21.34 3.46 -14.33
CA LEU A 630 -21.12 4.53 -13.37
C LEU A 630 -20.97 5.89 -14.06
N ALA A 631 -20.18 5.99 -15.13
CA ALA A 631 -20.02 7.22 -15.90
C ALA A 631 -21.35 7.67 -16.53
N ASN A 632 -22.12 6.75 -17.11
CA ASN A 632 -23.45 7.03 -17.67
C ASN A 632 -24.47 7.45 -16.60
N ALA A 633 -24.29 7.02 -15.36
CA ALA A 633 -25.10 7.44 -14.22
C ALA A 633 -24.72 8.83 -13.66
N GLY A 634 -23.65 9.46 -14.18
CA GLY A 634 -23.24 10.82 -13.81
C GLY A 634 -22.08 10.87 -12.80
N TYR A 635 -21.35 9.77 -12.58
CA TYR A 635 -20.14 9.78 -11.76
C TYR A 635 -18.89 10.16 -12.58
N ASN A 636 -17.97 10.88 -11.96
CA ASN A 636 -16.58 10.85 -12.38
C ASN A 636 -15.99 9.51 -11.91
N VAL A 637 -15.28 8.79 -12.77
CA VAL A 637 -14.81 7.44 -12.49
C VAL A 637 -13.29 7.37 -12.64
N VAL A 638 -12.64 6.70 -11.73
CA VAL A 638 -11.22 6.34 -11.78
C VAL A 638 -11.06 4.85 -12.04
#